data_615c4eb8b19ffc555cc0919d04ad4959
#
_entry.id   615c4eb8b19ffc555cc0919d04ad4959
#
_cell.length_a   1.000
_cell.length_b   1.000
_cell.length_c   1.000
_cell.angle_alpha   90.00
_cell.angle_beta   90.00
_cell.angle_gamma   90.00
#
_symmetry.space_group_name_H-M   'P 1'
#
loop_
_entity.id
_entity.type
_entity.pdbx_description
1 polymer ?
#
loop_
_entity_poly.entity_id
_entity_poly.type
_entity_poly.pdbx_seq_one_letter_code
_entity_poly.pdbx_strand_id
1 'polypeptide(L)'
;MRSLLTSTLKTSFTAFLVFVGVFTHAQSGYSFKFNEQELRNKSNLAIEVPDGNYTVKIRLGNADRSTLTTVRAESSRLLLNNIVTQKGEFKTFKFTVNKRDKFITPDETVQLKTRELDKKNWDKYLSLAFDGEQAGVHSIEIKPNKKAITVFLCGNSTVVDQDSEPWAAWGQVIPAFFNEKVSIANYAESGESSNTFLNAKRFEKALTFMKKGDYVFIEFGHNDEKQRGEDKGAYKHFIKSLKVYI
;
A
#
# COMPACT_ATOMS: atom_id res chain seq x y z
N MET A 1 -28.78 -40.72 -22.52
CA MET A 1 -29.19 -39.58 -21.75
C MET A 1 -27.93 -39.01 -21.06
N ARG A 2 -27.39 -37.92 -21.62
CA ARG A 2 -26.23 -37.18 -21.03
C ARG A 2 -26.78 -35.89 -20.48
N SER A 3 -26.69 -35.69 -19.15
CA SER A 3 -27.06 -34.44 -18.48
C SER A 3 -25.90 -33.43 -18.60
N LEU A 4 -26.16 -32.32 -19.24
CA LEU A 4 -25.29 -31.14 -19.31
C LEU A 4 -25.41 -30.39 -17.98
N LEU A 5 -24.34 -30.38 -17.20
CA LEU A 5 -24.16 -29.47 -16.05
C LEU A 5 -23.69 -28.11 -16.58
N THR A 6 -24.60 -27.16 -16.58
CA THR A 6 -24.27 -25.73 -16.82
C THR A 6 -23.72 -25.13 -15.56
N SER A 7 -22.41 -24.89 -15.53
CA SER A 7 -21.77 -24.08 -14.48
C SER A 7 -22.02 -22.60 -14.76
N THR A 8 -22.85 -21.96 -13.97
CA THR A 8 -23.04 -20.50 -13.96
C THR A 8 -21.82 -19.85 -13.30
N LEU A 9 -20.98 -19.23 -14.12
CA LEU A 9 -19.91 -18.36 -13.67
C LEU A 9 -20.55 -17.11 -13.04
N LYS A 10 -20.47 -16.96 -11.70
CA LYS A 10 -20.84 -15.72 -11.02
C LYS A 10 -19.70 -14.73 -11.19
N THR A 11 -19.77 -13.87 -12.19
CA THR A 11 -18.94 -12.69 -12.34
C THR A 11 -19.35 -11.69 -11.26
N SER A 12 -18.54 -11.58 -10.21
CA SER A 12 -18.69 -10.54 -9.20
C SER A 12 -18.23 -9.21 -9.81
N PHE A 13 -19.18 -8.36 -10.18
CA PHE A 13 -18.91 -6.98 -10.59
C PHE A 13 -18.60 -6.16 -9.34
N THR A 14 -17.31 -5.95 -9.06
CA THR A 14 -16.88 -5.01 -8.00
C THR A 14 -17.05 -3.60 -8.51
N ALA A 15 -18.06 -2.89 -8.02
CA ALA A 15 -18.28 -1.50 -8.39
C ALA A 15 -17.15 -0.61 -7.81
N PHE A 16 -16.31 -0.09 -8.67
CA PHE A 16 -15.27 0.88 -8.34
C PHE A 16 -15.93 2.27 -8.22
N LEU A 17 -15.93 2.86 -7.02
CA LEU A 17 -16.31 4.26 -6.86
C LEU A 17 -15.06 5.13 -6.97
N VAL A 18 -14.88 5.76 -8.13
CA VAL A 18 -13.88 6.81 -8.35
C VAL A 18 -14.52 8.14 -7.97
N PHE A 19 -14.05 8.77 -6.90
CA PHE A 19 -14.41 10.14 -6.58
C PHE A 19 -13.40 11.08 -7.23
N VAL A 20 -13.79 11.73 -8.31
CA VAL A 20 -12.98 12.79 -8.96
C VAL A 20 -13.25 14.08 -8.21
N GLY A 21 -12.40 14.40 -7.22
CA GLY A 21 -12.37 15.72 -6.63
C GLY A 21 -11.63 16.71 -7.54
N VAL A 22 -12.28 17.78 -7.94
CA VAL A 22 -11.61 18.88 -8.66
C VAL A 22 -10.68 19.60 -7.68
N PHE A 23 -9.38 19.41 -7.83
CA PHE A 23 -8.38 20.07 -6.99
C PHE A 23 -8.09 21.48 -7.52
N THR A 24 -8.55 22.51 -6.80
CA THR A 24 -7.90 23.81 -6.83
C THR A 24 -6.68 23.77 -5.92
N HIS A 25 -5.54 24.29 -6.40
CA HIS A 25 -4.22 24.26 -5.78
C HIS A 25 -4.19 24.56 -4.27
N ALA A 26 -3.51 23.68 -3.57
CA ALA A 26 -2.70 23.82 -2.36
C ALA A 26 -3.14 24.83 -1.29
N GLN A 27 -3.98 24.37 -0.36
CA GLN A 27 -3.91 24.85 1.04
C GLN A 27 -3.86 23.66 2.00
N SER A 28 -2.96 23.73 2.97
CA SER A 28 -2.79 22.77 4.08
C SER A 28 -4.08 22.70 4.89
N GLY A 29 -4.98 21.77 4.55
CA GLY A 29 -6.21 21.64 5.34
C GLY A 29 -7.36 20.86 4.74
N TYR A 30 -7.21 20.27 3.56
CA TYR A 30 -8.30 19.44 3.02
C TYR A 30 -8.43 18.11 3.77
N SER A 31 -9.66 17.64 3.94
CA SER A 31 -9.95 16.31 4.46
C SER A 31 -11.07 15.68 3.66
N PHE A 32 -10.95 14.36 3.46
CA PHE A 32 -12.02 13.55 2.89
C PHE A 32 -12.79 12.89 4.04
N LYS A 33 -14.10 12.93 4.01
CA LYS A 33 -14.96 12.31 5.00
C LYS A 33 -16.02 11.49 4.31
N PHE A 34 -16.22 10.27 4.79
CA PHE A 34 -17.22 9.33 4.31
C PHE A 34 -18.03 8.82 5.50
N ASN A 35 -19.33 8.86 5.37
CA ASN A 35 -20.28 8.36 6.38
C ASN A 35 -20.74 6.94 6.04
N GLU A 36 -21.54 6.34 6.95
CA GLU A 36 -22.03 4.97 6.80
C GLU A 36 -22.85 4.77 5.52
N GLN A 37 -23.65 5.74 5.12
CA GLN A 37 -24.49 5.63 3.92
C GLN A 37 -23.63 5.55 2.65
N GLU A 38 -22.55 6.34 2.57
CA GLU A 38 -21.61 6.34 1.45
C GLU A 38 -20.77 5.08 1.40
N LEU A 39 -20.50 4.44 2.54
CA LEU A 39 -19.68 3.24 2.69
C LEU A 39 -20.47 1.94 2.69
N ARG A 40 -21.82 2.02 2.75
CA ARG A 40 -22.69 0.84 2.82
C ARG A 40 -22.44 -0.09 1.64
N ASN A 41 -22.17 -1.37 1.95
CA ASN A 41 -21.91 -2.44 0.98
C ASN A 41 -20.64 -2.22 0.12
N LYS A 42 -19.73 -1.34 0.53
CA LYS A 42 -18.45 -1.17 -0.14
C LYS A 42 -17.39 -2.05 0.49
N SER A 43 -16.69 -2.81 -0.33
CA SER A 43 -15.50 -3.56 0.05
C SER A 43 -14.20 -2.76 -0.16
N ASN A 44 -14.29 -1.59 -0.80
CA ASN A 44 -13.12 -0.75 -1.08
C ASN A 44 -13.49 0.73 -1.23
N LEU A 45 -12.50 1.59 -1.06
CA LEU A 45 -12.55 3.03 -1.29
C LEU A 45 -11.27 3.44 -2.01
N ALA A 46 -11.38 4.25 -3.05
CA ALA A 46 -10.24 4.86 -3.74
C ALA A 46 -10.49 6.35 -3.91
N ILE A 47 -9.51 7.17 -3.55
CA ILE A 47 -9.56 8.64 -3.70
C ILE A 47 -8.30 9.12 -4.41
N GLU A 48 -8.46 10.02 -5.38
CA GLU A 48 -7.32 10.64 -6.05
C GLU A 48 -6.70 11.68 -5.14
N VAL A 49 -5.39 11.52 -4.85
CA VAL A 49 -4.63 12.41 -3.98
C VAL A 49 -3.18 12.53 -4.45
N PRO A 50 -2.49 13.64 -4.19
CA PRO A 50 -1.06 13.75 -4.42
C PRO A 50 -0.23 12.70 -3.67
N ASP A 51 1.01 12.50 -4.09
CA ASP A 51 1.94 11.65 -3.35
C ASP A 51 2.21 12.19 -1.95
N GLY A 52 2.31 11.29 -0.97
CA GLY A 52 2.56 11.65 0.41
C GLY A 52 1.96 10.70 1.44
N ASN A 53 2.00 11.14 2.68
CA ASN A 53 1.46 10.40 3.81
C ASN A 53 0.08 10.96 4.19
N TYR A 54 -0.86 10.04 4.50
CA TYR A 54 -2.23 10.38 4.85
C TYR A 54 -2.66 9.63 6.11
N THR A 55 -3.04 10.38 7.15
CA THR A 55 -3.69 9.77 8.32
C THR A 55 -5.12 9.45 8.00
N VAL A 56 -5.48 8.20 8.20
CA VAL A 56 -6.83 7.66 8.13
C VAL A 56 -7.33 7.46 9.55
N LYS A 57 -8.44 8.13 9.88
CA LYS A 57 -9.25 7.83 11.06
C LYS A 57 -10.47 7.04 10.60
N ILE A 58 -10.56 5.79 11.03
CA ILE A 58 -11.64 4.88 10.67
C ILE A 58 -12.43 4.48 11.92
N ARG A 59 -13.76 4.48 11.81
CA ARG A 59 -14.67 3.94 12.82
C ARG A 59 -15.30 2.68 12.27
N LEU A 60 -15.04 1.55 12.94
CA LEU A 60 -15.56 0.23 12.60
C LEU A 60 -16.68 -0.15 13.54
N GLY A 61 -17.66 -0.91 13.04
CA GLY A 61 -18.81 -1.40 13.75
C GLY A 61 -20.10 -1.20 12.97
N ASN A 62 -21.19 -1.78 13.48
CA ASN A 62 -22.54 -1.66 12.92
C ASN A 62 -23.57 -1.67 14.04
N ALA A 63 -24.64 -0.86 13.90
CA ALA A 63 -25.69 -0.74 14.91
C ALA A 63 -26.54 -2.02 15.06
N ASP A 64 -26.69 -2.79 13.98
CA ASP A 64 -27.68 -3.86 13.89
C ASP A 64 -27.10 -5.26 13.95
N ARG A 65 -25.76 -5.41 13.73
CA ARG A 65 -25.06 -6.71 13.66
C ARG A 65 -23.65 -6.63 14.20
N SER A 66 -23.08 -7.79 14.56
CA SER A 66 -21.65 -7.95 14.83
C SER A 66 -20.86 -7.84 13.52
N THR A 67 -19.60 -7.41 13.58
CA THR A 67 -18.72 -7.31 12.42
C THR A 67 -17.35 -7.91 12.70
N LEU A 68 -16.73 -8.43 11.64
CA LEU A 68 -15.34 -8.81 11.59
C LEU A 68 -14.71 -8.07 10.41
N THR A 69 -13.76 -7.18 10.68
CA THR A 69 -13.20 -6.30 9.65
C THR A 69 -11.68 -6.32 9.66
N THR A 70 -11.09 -6.61 8.50
CA THR A 70 -9.67 -6.38 8.20
C THR A 70 -9.57 -5.19 7.27
N VAL A 71 -8.62 -4.28 7.53
CA VAL A 71 -8.38 -3.10 6.70
C VAL A 71 -7.00 -3.20 6.06
N ARG A 72 -6.99 -3.10 4.73
CA ARG A 72 -5.78 -3.06 3.92
C ARG A 72 -5.72 -1.76 3.13
N ALA A 73 -4.52 -1.36 2.73
CA ALA A 73 -4.31 -0.22 1.86
C ALA A 73 -3.44 -0.60 0.66
N GLU A 74 -3.59 0.14 -0.44
CA GLU A 74 -2.80 -0.02 -1.66
C GLU A 74 -2.84 -1.48 -2.18
N SER A 75 -1.71 -2.06 -2.59
CA SER A 75 -1.62 -3.47 -2.98
C SER A 75 -1.57 -4.40 -1.77
N SER A 76 -2.63 -4.42 -0.97
CA SER A 76 -2.85 -5.33 0.19
C SER A 76 -1.98 -5.10 1.45
N ARG A 77 -1.46 -3.91 1.66
CA ARG A 77 -0.74 -3.52 2.88
C ARG A 77 -1.65 -3.60 4.11
N LEU A 78 -1.33 -4.41 5.10
CA LEU A 78 -2.16 -4.65 6.28
C LEU A 78 -2.11 -3.49 7.27
N LEU A 79 -3.26 -2.93 7.63
CA LEU A 79 -3.38 -1.83 8.61
C LEU A 79 -4.07 -2.29 9.89
N LEU A 80 -5.18 -3.00 9.76
CA LEU A 80 -5.93 -3.56 10.89
C LEU A 80 -6.31 -5.00 10.56
N ASN A 81 -6.11 -5.91 11.50
CA ASN A 81 -6.35 -7.34 11.28
C ASN A 81 -7.46 -7.87 12.19
N ASN A 82 -8.50 -8.43 11.58
CA ASN A 82 -9.57 -9.16 12.27
C ASN A 82 -10.21 -8.39 13.45
N ILE A 83 -10.58 -7.14 13.22
CA ILE A 83 -11.24 -6.32 14.25
C ILE A 83 -12.67 -6.79 14.42
N VAL A 84 -12.95 -7.38 15.58
CA VAL A 84 -14.31 -7.80 16.00
C VAL A 84 -15.00 -6.65 16.70
N THR A 85 -16.28 -6.38 16.33
CA THR A 85 -17.20 -5.54 17.09
C THR A 85 -18.52 -6.27 17.30
N GLN A 86 -19.13 -6.10 18.46
CA GLN A 86 -20.46 -6.62 18.75
C GLN A 86 -21.53 -5.71 18.13
N LYS A 87 -22.77 -6.19 18.05
CA LYS A 87 -23.92 -5.37 17.66
C LYS A 87 -23.98 -4.09 18.51
N GLY A 88 -24.02 -2.93 17.87
CA GLY A 88 -24.05 -1.61 18.52
C GLY A 88 -22.69 -1.13 19.06
N GLU A 89 -21.64 -1.95 19.01
CA GLU A 89 -20.28 -1.56 19.38
C GLU A 89 -19.57 -0.88 18.22
N PHE A 90 -18.83 0.22 18.54
CA PHE A 90 -17.99 0.93 17.58
C PHE A 90 -16.60 1.15 18.13
N LYS A 91 -15.58 0.82 17.33
CA LYS A 91 -14.15 1.04 17.63
C LYS A 91 -13.54 2.03 16.65
N THR A 92 -12.74 2.97 17.14
CA THR A 92 -12.07 3.96 16.31
C THR A 92 -10.56 3.71 16.30
N PHE A 93 -9.98 3.69 15.09
CA PHE A 93 -8.57 3.49 14.87
C PHE A 93 -7.99 4.66 14.06
N LYS A 94 -6.67 4.85 14.18
CA LYS A 94 -5.89 5.78 13.36
C LYS A 94 -4.61 5.10 12.90
N PHE A 95 -4.31 5.24 11.64
CA PHE A 95 -3.07 4.78 11.01
C PHE A 95 -2.68 5.74 9.89
N THR A 96 -1.47 5.64 9.39
CA THR A 96 -1.01 6.47 8.27
C THR A 96 -0.62 5.61 7.08
N VAL A 97 -1.13 5.98 5.91
CA VAL A 97 -0.85 5.32 4.62
C VAL A 97 0.09 6.20 3.82
N ASN A 98 1.15 5.62 3.26
CA ASN A 98 1.95 6.24 2.22
C ASN A 98 1.35 5.92 0.85
N LYS A 99 0.99 6.94 0.11
CA LYS A 99 0.54 6.88 -1.29
C LYS A 99 1.62 7.47 -2.18
N ARG A 100 1.90 6.82 -3.29
CA ARG A 100 2.79 7.31 -4.34
C ARG A 100 2.34 6.84 -5.71
N ASP A 101 2.76 7.57 -6.73
CA ASP A 101 2.74 7.12 -8.12
C ASP A 101 4.15 6.80 -8.63
N LYS A 102 4.26 6.48 -9.91
CA LYS A 102 5.53 6.13 -10.56
C LYS A 102 6.41 7.32 -10.94
N PHE A 103 5.89 8.55 -10.96
CA PHE A 103 6.60 9.72 -11.48
C PHE A 103 7.64 10.24 -10.46
N ILE A 104 8.89 10.38 -10.89
CA ILE A 104 9.98 11.03 -10.15
C ILE A 104 9.95 12.52 -10.47
N THR A 105 9.91 12.84 -11.75
CA THR A 105 9.67 14.15 -12.33
C THR A 105 8.59 14.01 -13.41
N PRO A 106 8.08 15.08 -14.02
CA PRO A 106 7.13 14.97 -15.13
C PRO A 106 7.62 14.09 -16.29
N ASP A 107 8.94 14.05 -16.52
CA ASP A 107 9.56 13.34 -17.65
C ASP A 107 10.27 12.05 -17.24
N GLU A 108 10.30 11.73 -15.94
CA GLU A 108 11.05 10.61 -15.42
C GLU A 108 10.21 9.74 -14.50
N THR A 109 10.29 8.42 -14.68
CA THR A 109 9.50 7.45 -13.91
C THR A 109 10.35 6.31 -13.36
N VAL A 110 9.86 5.71 -12.27
CA VAL A 110 10.32 4.39 -11.83
C VAL A 110 10.08 3.40 -12.98
N GLN A 111 11.09 2.56 -13.26
CA GLN A 111 10.98 1.50 -14.26
C GLN A 111 10.23 0.31 -13.66
N LEU A 112 8.90 0.32 -13.83
CA LEU A 112 8.04 -0.75 -13.34
C LEU A 112 8.15 -1.99 -14.22
N LYS A 113 8.11 -3.15 -13.60
CA LYS A 113 7.93 -4.43 -14.31
C LYS A 113 6.51 -4.53 -14.87
N THR A 114 6.31 -5.28 -15.92
CA THR A 114 4.98 -5.44 -16.56
C THR A 114 3.90 -5.79 -15.54
N ARG A 115 4.20 -6.68 -14.57
CA ARG A 115 3.26 -7.09 -13.51
C ARG A 115 2.92 -6.01 -12.48
N GLU A 116 3.63 -4.88 -12.49
CA GLU A 116 3.38 -3.76 -11.58
C GLU A 116 2.51 -2.66 -12.17
N LEU A 117 2.28 -2.69 -13.47
CA LEU A 117 1.58 -1.61 -14.19
C LEU A 117 0.15 -1.40 -13.67
N ASP A 118 -0.49 -2.46 -13.18
CA ASP A 118 -1.85 -2.44 -12.63
C ASP A 118 -1.88 -2.45 -11.10
N LYS A 119 -0.72 -2.36 -10.44
CA LYS A 119 -0.64 -2.33 -8.98
C LYS A 119 -1.05 -0.97 -8.41
N LYS A 120 -1.90 -0.99 -7.40
CA LYS A 120 -2.35 0.20 -6.67
C LYS A 120 -1.20 0.99 -6.02
N ASN A 121 -0.08 0.34 -5.72
CA ASN A 121 1.11 1.00 -5.17
C ASN A 121 1.72 2.09 -6.07
N TRP A 122 1.35 2.15 -7.36
CA TRP A 122 1.96 3.02 -8.35
C TRP A 122 0.94 3.84 -9.14
N ASP A 123 -0.30 3.90 -8.67
CA ASP A 123 -1.36 4.69 -9.29
C ASP A 123 -1.54 6.07 -8.60
N LYS A 124 -2.51 6.83 -9.05
CA LYS A 124 -2.83 8.16 -8.52
C LYS A 124 -3.79 8.15 -7.32
N TYR A 125 -4.24 6.96 -6.89
CA TYR A 125 -5.25 6.85 -5.84
C TYR A 125 -4.63 6.40 -4.51
N LEU A 126 -5.19 6.87 -3.40
CA LEU A 126 -5.08 6.22 -2.11
C LEU A 126 -6.23 5.23 -2.02
N SER A 127 -5.88 3.95 -1.90
CA SER A 127 -6.83 2.85 -1.91
C SER A 127 -6.93 2.18 -0.55
N LEU A 128 -8.15 1.90 -0.09
CA LEU A 128 -8.44 1.10 1.10
C LEU A 128 -9.32 -0.08 0.70
N ALA A 129 -9.08 -1.24 1.29
CA ALA A 129 -9.93 -2.43 1.17
C ALA A 129 -10.42 -2.85 2.56
N PHE A 130 -11.65 -3.37 2.60
CA PHE A 130 -12.35 -3.80 3.80
C PHE A 130 -12.78 -5.25 3.62
N ASP A 131 -12.02 -6.15 4.21
CA ASP A 131 -12.22 -7.59 4.12
C ASP A 131 -12.93 -8.14 5.36
N GLY A 132 -13.57 -9.29 5.21
CA GLY A 132 -14.29 -10.00 6.25
C GLY A 132 -15.69 -10.37 5.83
N GLU A 133 -16.26 -11.44 6.40
CA GLU A 133 -17.61 -11.93 6.04
C GLU A 133 -18.70 -10.89 6.24
N GLN A 134 -18.53 -10.02 7.22
CA GLN A 134 -19.46 -8.95 7.57
C GLN A 134 -18.71 -7.68 7.94
N ALA A 135 -17.81 -7.23 7.08
CA ALA A 135 -17.07 -5.99 7.32
C ALA A 135 -18.00 -4.83 7.65
N GLY A 136 -17.68 -4.09 8.71
CA GLY A 136 -18.47 -2.97 9.19
C GLY A 136 -17.66 -1.69 9.25
N VAL A 137 -17.78 -0.85 8.23
CA VAL A 137 -17.15 0.48 8.19
C VAL A 137 -18.23 1.53 8.36
N HIS A 138 -18.20 2.23 9.49
CA HIS A 138 -19.18 3.27 9.83
C HIS A 138 -18.79 4.64 9.29
N SER A 139 -17.53 5.03 9.43
CA SER A 139 -17.03 6.30 8.89
C SER A 139 -15.53 6.31 8.67
N ILE A 140 -15.09 7.13 7.73
CA ILE A 140 -13.66 7.33 7.40
C ILE A 140 -13.43 8.84 7.28
N GLU A 141 -12.31 9.29 7.87
CA GLU A 141 -11.74 10.62 7.64
C GLU A 141 -10.28 10.47 7.24
N ILE A 142 -9.87 11.11 6.13
CA ILE A 142 -8.53 11.04 5.55
C ILE A 142 -7.96 12.44 5.45
N LYS A 143 -6.76 12.66 6.00
CA LYS A 143 -6.06 13.96 6.00
C LYS A 143 -4.59 13.79 5.65
N PRO A 144 -3.97 14.72 4.92
CA PRO A 144 -2.53 14.75 4.75
C PRO A 144 -1.79 14.76 6.09
N ASN A 145 -0.70 14.01 6.19
CA ASN A 145 0.15 13.97 7.39
C ASN A 145 1.63 14.17 7.04
N LYS A 146 2.04 15.43 6.94
CA LYS A 146 3.45 15.80 6.68
C LYS A 146 4.40 15.54 7.87
N LYS A 147 3.84 15.30 9.08
CA LYS A 147 4.62 15.11 10.31
C LYS A 147 4.95 13.65 10.59
N ALA A 148 4.29 12.69 9.94
CA ALA A 148 4.59 11.27 10.13
C ALA A 148 6.06 10.99 9.80
N ILE A 149 6.68 10.16 10.62
CA ILE A 149 7.97 9.55 10.31
C ILE A 149 7.71 8.52 9.22
N THR A 150 8.48 8.56 8.14
CA THR A 150 8.35 7.57 7.07
C THR A 150 9.45 6.54 7.19
N VAL A 151 9.08 5.26 7.15
CA VAL A 151 10.01 4.14 7.03
C VAL A 151 9.95 3.65 5.59
N PHE A 152 11.00 3.91 4.84
CA PHE A 152 11.15 3.46 3.46
C PHE A 152 11.70 2.05 3.44
N LEU A 153 11.01 1.12 2.80
CA LEU A 153 11.46 -0.25 2.65
C LEU A 153 12.01 -0.46 1.23
N CYS A 154 13.29 -0.77 1.15
CA CYS A 154 14.00 -1.11 -0.06
C CYS A 154 14.38 -2.59 -0.01
N GLY A 155 13.83 -3.40 -0.91
CA GLY A 155 14.02 -4.85 -0.83
C GLY A 155 13.42 -5.62 -2.00
N ASN A 156 13.30 -6.91 -1.79
CA ASN A 156 12.84 -7.87 -2.78
C ASN A 156 11.51 -8.55 -2.39
N SER A 157 11.30 -9.80 -2.83
CA SER A 157 10.06 -10.56 -2.61
C SER A 157 9.73 -10.85 -1.13
N THR A 158 10.71 -10.77 -0.23
CA THR A 158 10.51 -10.98 1.20
C THR A 158 9.98 -9.71 1.90
N VAL A 159 10.04 -8.57 1.21
CA VAL A 159 9.66 -7.24 1.72
C VAL A 159 8.41 -6.68 1.01
N VAL A 160 8.19 -7.00 -0.27
CA VAL A 160 7.19 -6.41 -1.15
C VAL A 160 5.74 -6.54 -0.62
N ASP A 161 4.87 -5.60 -1.02
CA ASP A 161 3.42 -5.78 -0.87
C ASP A 161 2.94 -6.80 -1.91
N GLN A 162 2.65 -8.03 -1.49
CA GLN A 162 2.13 -9.09 -2.36
C GLN A 162 0.63 -8.89 -2.58
N ASP A 163 0.20 -8.91 -3.84
CA ASP A 163 -1.18 -8.64 -4.25
C ASP A 163 -2.02 -9.89 -4.43
N SER A 164 -1.40 -11.07 -4.38
CA SER A 164 -2.09 -12.35 -4.61
C SER A 164 -1.75 -13.36 -3.54
N GLU A 165 -2.76 -13.95 -2.93
CA GLU A 165 -2.60 -15.09 -2.05
C GLU A 165 -2.11 -16.33 -2.84
N PRO A 166 -1.32 -17.22 -2.21
CA PRO A 166 -0.96 -17.25 -0.78
C PRO A 166 0.31 -16.47 -0.42
N TRP A 167 0.79 -15.63 -1.31
CA TRP A 167 2.03 -14.90 -1.10
C TRP A 167 1.88 -13.78 -0.08
N ALA A 168 2.85 -13.66 0.83
CA ALA A 168 2.94 -12.59 1.79
C ALA A 168 4.42 -12.26 2.07
N ALA A 169 4.68 -11.04 2.50
CA ALA A 169 6.01 -10.61 2.91
C ALA A 169 5.94 -9.69 4.14
N TRP A 170 7.02 -9.59 4.91
CA TRP A 170 6.99 -8.86 6.17
C TRP A 170 6.70 -7.36 5.99
N GLY A 171 7.17 -6.77 4.91
CA GLY A 171 6.92 -5.34 4.61
C GLY A 171 5.45 -5.03 4.38
N GLN A 172 4.66 -5.98 3.90
CA GLN A 172 3.22 -5.89 3.74
C GLN A 172 2.47 -5.89 5.08
N VAL A 173 3.02 -6.55 6.09
CA VAL A 173 2.35 -6.82 7.37
C VAL A 173 2.78 -5.82 8.45
N ILE A 174 4.01 -5.34 8.40
CA ILE A 174 4.60 -4.46 9.42
C ILE A 174 3.79 -3.19 9.71
N PRO A 175 3.04 -2.57 8.76
CA PRO A 175 2.25 -1.37 9.05
C PRO A 175 1.21 -1.55 10.15
N ALA A 176 0.69 -2.77 10.34
CA ALA A 176 -0.29 -3.09 11.38
C ALA A 176 0.25 -2.90 12.82
N PHE A 177 1.56 -2.80 12.99
CA PHE A 177 2.22 -2.65 14.30
C PHE A 177 2.58 -1.21 14.66
N PHE A 178 2.21 -0.25 13.79
CA PHE A 178 2.49 1.17 14.02
C PHE A 178 1.19 1.97 14.20
N ASN A 179 1.31 3.07 14.91
CA ASN A 179 0.24 4.06 15.02
C ASN A 179 0.35 5.14 13.92
N GLU A 180 -0.52 6.13 13.96
CA GLU A 180 -0.58 7.20 12.97
C GLU A 180 0.65 8.11 12.88
N LYS A 181 1.63 7.97 13.78
CA LYS A 181 2.86 8.75 13.75
C LYS A 181 3.91 8.19 12.79
N VAL A 182 3.73 6.93 12.36
CA VAL A 182 4.65 6.25 11.45
C VAL A 182 3.91 5.81 10.19
N SER A 183 4.54 6.01 9.05
CA SER A 183 4.06 5.58 7.73
C SER A 183 5.07 4.64 7.09
N ILE A 184 4.60 3.51 6.58
CA ILE A 184 5.45 2.57 5.85
C ILE A 184 5.33 2.81 4.35
N ALA A 185 6.44 3.17 3.73
CA ALA A 185 6.57 3.39 2.29
C ALA A 185 7.33 2.22 1.67
N ASN A 186 6.60 1.18 1.24
CA ASN A 186 7.21 -0.05 0.74
C ASN A 186 7.50 0.04 -0.76
N TYR A 187 8.76 0.28 -1.12
CA TYR A 187 9.27 0.36 -2.50
C TYR A 187 9.79 -0.97 -3.04
N ALA A 188 9.80 -2.02 -2.21
CA ALA A 188 10.30 -3.33 -2.60
C ALA A 188 9.52 -3.94 -3.77
N GLU A 189 10.21 -4.80 -4.53
CA GLU A 189 9.58 -5.58 -5.60
C GLU A 189 10.24 -6.95 -5.76
N SER A 190 9.43 -7.95 -6.07
CA SER A 190 9.88 -9.32 -6.26
C SER A 190 10.95 -9.44 -7.35
N GLY A 191 12.04 -10.16 -7.03
CA GLY A 191 13.14 -10.39 -7.95
C GLY A 191 14.15 -9.23 -8.03
N GLU A 192 13.98 -8.15 -7.26
CA GLU A 192 14.98 -7.10 -7.19
C GLU A 192 16.23 -7.59 -6.42
N SER A 193 17.39 -7.18 -6.91
CA SER A 193 18.67 -7.18 -6.24
C SER A 193 19.07 -5.74 -5.92
N SER A 194 20.13 -5.53 -5.15
CA SER A 194 20.58 -4.20 -4.76
C SER A 194 20.80 -3.27 -5.96
N ASN A 195 21.43 -3.76 -7.02
CA ASN A 195 21.73 -2.97 -8.23
C ASN A 195 20.52 -2.83 -9.15
N THR A 196 19.66 -3.85 -9.30
CA THR A 196 18.48 -3.72 -10.17
C THR A 196 17.45 -2.76 -9.59
N PHE A 197 17.30 -2.72 -8.26
CA PHE A 197 16.46 -1.75 -7.57
C PHE A 197 16.91 -0.30 -7.82
N LEU A 198 18.24 -0.04 -7.78
CA LEU A 198 18.81 1.27 -8.14
C LEU A 198 18.57 1.60 -9.62
N ASN A 199 18.86 0.66 -10.51
CA ASN A 199 18.68 0.84 -11.95
C ASN A 199 17.23 1.12 -12.33
N ALA A 200 16.27 0.53 -11.61
CA ALA A 200 14.84 0.80 -11.76
C ALA A 200 14.41 2.13 -11.16
N LYS A 201 15.33 2.94 -10.63
CA LYS A 201 15.08 4.27 -10.03
C LYS A 201 14.11 4.26 -8.83
N ARG A 202 13.97 3.12 -8.15
CA ARG A 202 13.07 3.00 -7.00
C ARG A 202 13.60 3.77 -5.80
N PHE A 203 14.91 3.72 -5.57
CA PHE A 203 15.56 4.49 -4.51
C PHE A 203 15.55 5.99 -4.81
N GLU A 204 15.76 6.37 -6.06
CA GLU A 204 15.67 7.76 -6.50
C GLU A 204 14.26 8.34 -6.24
N LYS A 205 13.21 7.61 -6.58
CA LYS A 205 11.83 7.99 -6.21
C LYS A 205 11.66 8.14 -4.70
N ALA A 206 12.19 7.21 -3.90
CA ALA A 206 12.11 7.30 -2.44
C ALA A 206 12.81 8.55 -1.90
N LEU A 207 13.97 8.91 -2.44
CA LEU A 207 14.72 10.11 -2.07
C LEU A 207 13.93 11.41 -2.27
N THR A 208 13.02 11.47 -3.24
CA THR A 208 12.19 12.68 -3.45
C THR A 208 11.26 13.00 -2.28
N PHE A 209 11.00 12.03 -1.40
CA PHE A 209 10.11 12.18 -0.23
C PHE A 209 10.81 12.10 1.12
N MET A 210 12.07 11.69 1.14
CA MET A 210 12.82 11.57 2.39
C MET A 210 13.05 12.93 3.04
N LYS A 211 12.88 12.96 4.35
CA LYS A 211 13.19 14.12 5.19
C LYS A 211 13.95 13.70 6.44
N LYS A 212 14.56 14.66 7.10
CA LYS A 212 15.24 14.42 8.37
C LYS A 212 14.34 13.74 9.40
N GLY A 213 14.80 12.63 9.97
CA GLY A 213 14.08 11.83 10.96
C GLY A 213 13.33 10.65 10.37
N ASP A 214 13.31 10.48 9.05
CA ASP A 214 12.83 9.26 8.40
C ASP A 214 13.86 8.13 8.50
N TYR A 215 13.45 6.90 8.19
CA TYR A 215 14.28 5.71 8.23
C TYR A 215 14.25 4.99 6.88
N VAL A 216 15.36 4.35 6.54
CA VAL A 216 15.47 3.46 5.37
C VAL A 216 15.85 2.06 5.85
N PHE A 217 15.05 1.07 5.50
CA PHE A 217 15.36 -0.34 5.72
C PHE A 217 15.74 -0.94 4.37
N ILE A 218 16.93 -1.56 4.32
CA ILE A 218 17.52 -2.12 3.12
C ILE A 218 17.69 -3.62 3.32
N GLU A 219 16.98 -4.42 2.50
CA GLU A 219 17.07 -5.88 2.53
C GLU A 219 17.29 -6.42 1.12
N PHE A 220 18.55 -6.69 0.82
CA PHE A 220 18.99 -7.34 -0.42
C PHE A 220 19.98 -8.46 -0.11
N GLY A 221 20.42 -9.22 -1.13
CA GLY A 221 21.34 -10.32 -1.01
C GLY A 221 20.84 -11.55 -1.78
N HIS A 222 19.64 -12.04 -1.48
CA HIS A 222 19.08 -13.26 -2.07
C HIS A 222 19.07 -13.28 -3.61
N ASN A 223 18.74 -12.18 -4.26
CA ASN A 223 18.80 -12.09 -5.73
C ASN A 223 20.17 -11.63 -6.24
N ASP A 224 20.94 -10.95 -5.41
CA ASP A 224 22.32 -10.55 -5.73
C ASP A 224 23.23 -11.77 -5.89
N GLU A 225 23.09 -12.77 -5.00
CA GLU A 225 23.88 -14.01 -5.07
C GLU A 225 23.63 -14.86 -6.32
N LYS A 226 22.45 -14.69 -6.95
CA LYS A 226 22.09 -15.39 -8.19
C LYS A 226 22.73 -14.78 -9.44
N GLN A 227 23.20 -13.54 -9.36
CA GLN A 227 23.82 -12.87 -10.50
C GLN A 227 25.17 -13.51 -10.84
N ARG A 228 25.45 -13.68 -12.14
CA ARG A 228 26.69 -14.27 -12.66
C ARG A 228 27.41 -13.24 -13.53
N GLY A 229 28.73 -13.37 -13.60
CA GLY A 229 29.61 -12.51 -14.39
C GLY A 229 30.80 -11.99 -13.58
N GLU A 230 31.76 -11.44 -14.26
CA GLU A 230 33.04 -11.00 -13.68
C GLU A 230 32.85 -9.91 -12.61
N ASP A 231 31.92 -8.99 -12.85
CA ASP A 231 31.61 -7.87 -11.94
C ASP A 231 30.55 -8.20 -10.88
N LYS A 232 30.18 -9.47 -10.71
CA LYS A 232 29.13 -9.89 -9.77
C LYS A 232 29.72 -10.49 -8.50
N GLY A 233 28.90 -10.57 -7.44
CA GLY A 233 29.24 -11.14 -6.15
C GLY A 233 29.29 -10.13 -5.02
N ALA A 234 29.48 -10.64 -3.79
CA ALA A 234 29.36 -9.89 -2.55
C ALA A 234 30.30 -8.68 -2.46
N TYR A 235 31.56 -8.87 -2.86
CA TYR A 235 32.60 -7.84 -2.78
C TYR A 235 32.71 -6.97 -4.03
N LYS A 236 31.86 -7.17 -5.00
CA LYS A 236 31.82 -6.41 -6.26
C LYS A 236 30.55 -5.57 -6.34
N HIS A 237 29.55 -6.01 -7.14
CA HIS A 237 28.34 -5.21 -7.33
C HIS A 237 27.53 -5.00 -6.06
N PHE A 238 27.43 -6.00 -5.14
CA PHE A 238 26.62 -5.88 -3.95
C PHE A 238 27.12 -4.79 -3.01
N ILE A 239 28.42 -4.84 -2.61
CA ILE A 239 29.00 -3.79 -1.76
C ILE A 239 29.02 -2.43 -2.45
N LYS A 240 29.23 -2.39 -3.78
CA LYS A 240 29.18 -1.16 -4.56
C LYS A 240 27.79 -0.53 -4.54
N SER A 241 26.75 -1.36 -4.69
CA SER A 241 25.37 -0.89 -4.62
C SER A 241 25.00 -0.42 -3.21
N LEU A 242 25.38 -1.17 -2.16
CA LEU A 242 25.11 -0.74 -0.77
C LEU A 242 25.71 0.63 -0.45
N LYS A 243 26.88 0.96 -0.98
CA LYS A 243 27.49 2.30 -0.82
C LYS A 243 26.69 3.44 -1.46
N VAL A 244 25.80 3.14 -2.40
CA VAL A 244 24.91 4.14 -3.01
C VAL A 244 23.71 4.45 -2.11
N TYR A 245 23.30 3.49 -1.27
CA TYR A 245 22.17 3.68 -0.35
C TYR A 245 22.54 4.48 0.91
N ILE A 246 23.84 4.63 1.22
CA ILE A 246 24.40 5.27 2.41
C ILE A 246 24.96 6.66 2.07
#